data_6906bb8084e22e325a4f8ff15e86bc2b
#
_entry.id   6906bb8084e22e325a4f8ff15e86bc2b
#
_cell.length_a   1.000
_cell.length_b   1.000
_cell.length_c   1.000
_cell.angle_alpha   90.00
_cell.angle_beta   90.00
_cell.angle_gamma   90.00
#
_symmetry.space_group_name_H-M   'P 1'
#
loop_
_entity.id
_entity.type
_entity.pdbx_description
1 polymer ?
#
loop_
_entity_poly.entity_id
_entity_poly.type
_entity_poly.pdbx_seq_one_letter_code
_entity_poly.pdbx_strand_id
1 'polypeptide(L)'
;MIRKAFKMKVYDESHNEYKKRHDEIWTSLVEVLKDHGSHNYSIFLDEKSSDLFAYVEIENQELWDKVAETEECKKWWNFMKDIMETNPDNSPSSVELKEVFYLK
;
A
#
# COMPACT_ATOMS: atom_id res chain seq x y z
N MET A 1 -10.34 -15.87 0.68
CA MET A 1 -9.54 -14.62 0.73
C MET A 1 -10.40 -13.44 0.31
N ILE A 2 -10.24 -12.33 1.01
CA ILE A 2 -10.87 -11.08 0.64
C ILE A 2 -9.93 -10.34 -0.31
N ARG A 3 -10.44 -9.90 -1.47
CA ARG A 3 -9.66 -9.09 -2.41
C ARG A 3 -9.95 -7.63 -2.14
N LYS A 4 -8.91 -6.82 -1.97
CA LYS A 4 -9.04 -5.38 -1.75
C LYS A 4 -8.21 -4.63 -2.77
N ALA A 5 -8.75 -3.50 -3.22
CA ALA A 5 -7.99 -2.59 -4.07
C ALA A 5 -8.20 -1.16 -3.59
N PHE A 6 -7.18 -0.34 -3.71
CA PHE A 6 -7.27 1.06 -3.33
C PHE A 6 -6.33 1.91 -4.17
N LYS A 7 -6.68 3.18 -4.27
CA LYS A 7 -5.95 4.15 -5.09
C LYS A 7 -5.25 5.14 -4.20
N MET A 8 -3.98 5.42 -4.51
CA MET A 8 -3.16 6.40 -3.83
C MET A 8 -2.52 7.33 -4.86
N LYS A 9 -1.72 8.25 -4.43
CA LYS A 9 -1.04 9.18 -5.34
C LYS A 9 0.41 9.40 -4.94
N VAL A 10 1.32 9.18 -5.90
CA VAL A 10 2.73 9.53 -5.76
C VAL A 10 2.96 10.88 -6.44
N TYR A 11 3.96 11.65 -6.00
CA TYR A 11 4.28 12.92 -6.67
C TYR A 11 4.91 12.67 -8.04
N ASP A 12 4.64 13.57 -9.00
CA ASP A 12 5.02 13.39 -10.39
C ASP A 12 6.50 13.12 -10.60
N GLU A 13 7.36 13.78 -9.85
CA GLU A 13 8.81 13.64 -9.97
C GLU A 13 9.38 12.47 -9.17
N SER A 14 8.55 11.70 -8.47
CA SER A 14 8.99 10.68 -7.54
C SER A 14 8.68 9.25 -7.95
N HIS A 15 8.28 9.03 -9.21
CA HIS A 15 7.92 7.68 -9.69
C HIS A 15 9.06 6.68 -9.50
N ASN A 16 10.28 7.05 -9.91
CA ASN A 16 11.44 6.16 -9.82
C ASN A 16 11.83 5.88 -8.36
N GLU A 17 11.76 6.91 -7.51
CA GLU A 17 12.10 6.76 -6.10
C GLU A 17 11.08 5.86 -5.39
N TYR A 18 9.79 5.99 -5.73
CA TYR A 18 8.74 5.13 -5.19
C TYR A 18 9.02 3.66 -5.50
N LYS A 19 9.34 3.37 -6.77
CA LYS A 19 9.69 2.01 -7.17
C LYS A 19 10.93 1.50 -6.47
N LYS A 20 11.97 2.31 -6.40
CA LYS A 20 13.22 1.94 -5.73
C LYS A 20 13.00 1.57 -4.29
N ARG A 21 12.24 2.37 -3.54
CA ARG A 21 11.98 2.09 -2.13
C ARG A 21 11.22 0.78 -1.94
N HIS A 22 10.29 0.46 -2.85
CA HIS A 22 9.55 -0.81 -2.81
C HIS A 22 10.42 -1.99 -3.23
N ASP A 23 11.33 -1.80 -4.18
CA ASP A 23 12.28 -2.86 -4.56
C ASP A 23 13.21 -3.20 -3.38
N GLU A 24 13.46 -2.22 -2.52
CA GLU A 24 14.30 -2.35 -1.33
C GLU A 24 13.47 -2.40 -0.04
N ILE A 25 12.23 -2.86 -0.13
CA ILE A 25 11.32 -2.88 1.02
C ILE A 25 11.94 -3.61 2.21
N TRP A 26 11.72 -3.08 3.40
CA TRP A 26 12.28 -3.63 4.63
C TRP A 26 11.75 -5.04 4.91
N THR A 27 12.66 -5.95 5.24
CA THR A 27 12.30 -7.32 5.61
C THR A 27 11.31 -7.34 6.77
N SER A 28 11.50 -6.46 7.76
CA SER A 28 10.59 -6.36 8.90
C SER A 28 9.17 -5.98 8.51
N LEU A 29 9.02 -5.13 7.51
CA LEU A 29 7.68 -4.76 7.01
C LEU A 29 7.04 -5.90 6.24
N VAL A 30 7.82 -6.60 5.42
CA VAL A 30 7.33 -7.79 4.69
C VAL A 30 6.82 -8.84 5.68
N GLU A 31 7.55 -9.07 6.77
CA GLU A 31 7.14 -10.01 7.81
C GLU A 31 5.82 -9.58 8.48
N VAL A 32 5.69 -8.29 8.79
CA VAL A 32 4.45 -7.74 9.35
C VAL A 32 3.27 -7.97 8.42
N LEU A 33 3.44 -7.68 7.13
CA LEU A 33 2.37 -7.88 6.15
C LEU A 33 1.95 -9.34 6.06
N LYS A 34 2.91 -10.25 6.00
CA LYS A 34 2.62 -11.69 5.94
C LYS A 34 1.99 -12.20 7.21
N ASP A 35 2.49 -11.78 8.37
CA ASP A 35 1.94 -12.19 9.67
C ASP A 35 0.51 -11.68 9.89
N HIS A 36 0.13 -10.62 9.19
CA HIS A 36 -1.21 -10.05 9.25
C HIS A 36 -2.10 -10.52 8.10
N GLY A 37 -1.72 -11.61 7.45
CA GLY A 37 -2.57 -12.32 6.50
C GLY A 37 -2.67 -11.72 5.11
N SER A 38 -1.71 -10.88 4.69
CA SER A 38 -1.70 -10.35 3.34
C SER A 38 -0.98 -11.27 2.37
N HIS A 39 -1.54 -11.38 1.16
CA HIS A 39 -1.03 -12.23 0.08
C HIS A 39 -1.16 -11.50 -1.25
N ASN A 40 -0.28 -11.81 -2.17
CA ASN A 40 -0.37 -11.32 -3.55
C ASN A 40 -0.59 -9.82 -3.65
N TYR A 41 0.19 -9.06 -2.87
CA TYR A 41 0.10 -7.61 -2.81
C TYR A 41 0.86 -7.03 -4.01
N SER A 42 0.16 -6.25 -4.84
CA SER A 42 0.73 -5.61 -6.03
C SER A 42 0.33 -4.14 -6.08
N ILE A 43 1.23 -3.30 -6.57
CA ILE A 43 0.94 -1.88 -6.77
C ILE A 43 1.30 -1.53 -8.21
N PHE A 44 0.37 -0.89 -8.92
CA PHE A 44 0.54 -0.46 -10.32
C PHE A 44 0.47 1.05 -10.40
N LEU A 45 1.27 1.63 -11.26
CA LEU A 45 1.34 3.08 -11.46
C LEU A 45 0.74 3.47 -12.81
N ASP A 46 -0.15 4.48 -12.79
CA ASP A 46 -0.53 5.20 -14.00
C ASP A 46 0.46 6.36 -14.13
N GLU A 47 1.39 6.24 -15.08
CA GLU A 47 2.47 7.22 -15.25
C GLU A 47 1.98 8.61 -15.62
N LYS A 48 0.81 8.72 -16.25
CA LYS A 48 0.26 10.00 -16.68
C LYS A 48 -0.37 10.78 -15.54
N SER A 49 -1.13 10.07 -14.69
CA SER A 49 -1.87 10.72 -13.60
C SER A 49 -1.12 10.69 -12.28
N SER A 50 -0.08 9.84 -12.16
CA SER A 50 0.61 9.53 -10.91
C SER A 50 -0.26 8.81 -9.90
N ASP A 51 -1.37 8.20 -10.35
CA ASP A 51 -2.19 7.37 -9.49
C ASP A 51 -1.54 6.00 -9.31
N LEU A 52 -1.60 5.52 -8.08
CA LEU A 52 -1.15 4.18 -7.71
C LEU A 52 -2.38 3.32 -7.44
N PHE A 53 -2.41 2.15 -8.05
CA PHE A 53 -3.51 1.19 -7.84
C PHE A 53 -2.95 -0.02 -7.12
N ALA A 54 -3.35 -0.20 -5.88
CA ALA A 54 -2.88 -1.30 -5.05
C ALA A 54 -3.92 -2.41 -5.02
N TYR A 55 -3.45 -3.65 -5.06
CA TYR A 55 -4.27 -4.84 -4.94
C TYR A 55 -3.65 -5.75 -3.89
N VAL A 56 -4.47 -6.27 -2.99
CA VAL A 56 -4.01 -7.21 -1.98
C VAL A 56 -5.12 -8.22 -1.66
N GLU A 57 -4.70 -9.45 -1.37
CA GLU A 57 -5.60 -10.50 -0.85
C GLU A 57 -5.32 -10.65 0.63
N ILE A 58 -6.38 -10.61 1.45
CA ILE A 58 -6.25 -10.67 2.89
C ILE A 58 -7.08 -11.81 3.47
N GLU A 59 -6.60 -12.38 4.58
CA GLU A 59 -7.29 -13.50 5.25
C GLU A 59 -8.54 -13.02 5.98
N ASN A 60 -8.44 -11.89 6.68
CA ASN A 60 -9.60 -11.24 7.29
C ASN A 60 -9.33 -9.75 7.52
N GLN A 61 -10.42 -8.98 7.60
CA GLN A 61 -10.34 -7.53 7.69
C GLN A 61 -9.75 -7.04 9.02
N GLU A 62 -10.10 -7.70 10.14
CA GLU A 62 -9.62 -7.27 11.45
C GLU A 62 -8.10 -7.38 11.56
N LEU A 63 -7.54 -8.46 11.04
CA LEU A 63 -6.10 -8.69 11.06
C LEU A 63 -5.39 -7.67 10.17
N TRP A 64 -5.94 -7.40 8.98
CA TRP A 64 -5.41 -6.40 8.05
C TRP A 64 -5.39 -5.00 8.69
N ASP A 65 -6.46 -4.64 9.38
CA ASP A 65 -6.58 -3.32 10.01
C ASP A 65 -5.47 -3.10 11.05
N LYS A 66 -4.97 -4.16 11.67
CA LYS A 66 -3.90 -4.06 12.67
C LYS A 66 -2.54 -3.74 12.09
N VAL A 67 -2.33 -3.92 10.79
CA VAL A 67 -1.06 -3.54 10.14
C VAL A 67 -0.76 -2.06 10.40
N ALA A 68 -1.77 -1.22 10.29
CA ALA A 68 -1.62 0.24 10.49
C ALA A 68 -1.20 0.62 11.93
N GLU A 69 -1.37 -0.28 12.89
CA GLU A 69 -1.03 -0.04 14.28
C GLU A 69 0.41 -0.45 14.62
N THR A 70 1.08 -1.15 13.70
CA THR A 70 2.44 -1.65 13.95
C THR A 70 3.47 -0.54 13.80
N GLU A 71 4.57 -0.65 14.56
CA GLU A 71 5.69 0.29 14.47
C GLU A 71 6.34 0.29 13.09
N GLU A 72 6.48 -0.89 12.48
CA GLU A 72 7.08 -1.04 11.15
C GLU A 72 6.30 -0.29 10.10
N CYS A 73 4.97 -0.39 10.13
CA CYS A 73 4.11 0.31 9.18
C CYS A 73 4.21 1.83 9.38
N LYS A 74 4.17 2.30 10.62
CA LYS A 74 4.29 3.73 10.94
C LYS A 74 5.62 4.31 10.50
N LYS A 75 6.71 3.56 10.69
CA LYS A 75 8.04 3.97 10.24
C LYS A 75 8.10 4.03 8.71
N TRP A 76 7.47 3.07 8.03
CA TRP A 76 7.41 3.05 6.58
C TRP A 76 6.64 4.27 6.06
N TRP A 77 5.51 4.60 6.66
CA TRP A 77 4.75 5.78 6.27
C TRP A 77 5.56 7.06 6.46
N ASN A 78 6.27 7.17 7.58
CA ASN A 78 7.12 8.33 7.83
C ASN A 78 8.25 8.42 6.80
N PHE A 79 8.77 7.30 6.36
CA PHE A 79 9.79 7.23 5.31
C PHE A 79 9.22 7.64 3.94
N MET A 80 7.99 7.25 3.63
CA MET A 80 7.39 7.47 2.31
C MET A 80 6.72 8.83 2.13
N LYS A 81 6.44 9.54 3.20
CA LYS A 81 5.60 10.77 3.16
C LYS A 81 6.17 11.90 2.31
N ASP A 82 7.46 11.91 2.05
CA ASP A 82 8.09 12.96 1.25
C ASP A 82 7.89 12.78 -0.26
N ILE A 83 7.44 11.61 -0.69
CA ILE A 83 7.28 11.31 -2.12
C ILE A 83 5.85 11.01 -2.55
N MET A 84 4.89 11.01 -1.61
CA MET A 84 3.49 10.71 -1.94
C MET A 84 2.52 11.49 -1.08
N GLU A 85 1.26 11.57 -1.52
CA GLU A 85 0.22 12.24 -0.74
C GLU A 85 -0.16 11.40 0.48
N THR A 86 -0.20 12.06 1.64
CA THR A 86 -0.48 11.38 2.91
C THR A 86 -1.50 12.16 3.73
N ASN A 87 -2.11 11.47 4.68
CA ASN A 87 -2.97 12.05 5.71
C ASN A 87 -2.10 12.66 6.83
N PRO A 88 -2.69 13.42 7.77
CA PRO A 88 -1.93 14.03 8.87
C PRO A 88 -1.17 13.01 9.73
N ASP A 89 -1.60 11.76 9.80
CA ASP A 89 -0.91 10.70 10.55
C ASP A 89 0.16 9.98 9.72
N ASN A 90 0.51 10.52 8.55
CA ASN A 90 1.46 9.99 7.57
C ASN A 90 0.96 8.75 6.80
N SER A 91 -0.23 8.23 7.09
CA SER A 91 -0.79 7.15 6.28
C SER A 91 -1.06 7.63 4.86
N PRO A 92 -0.93 6.76 3.86
CA PRO A 92 -1.22 7.16 2.48
C PRO A 92 -2.65 7.67 2.34
N SER A 93 -2.81 8.82 1.69
CA SER A 93 -4.13 9.28 1.29
C SER A 93 -4.65 8.29 0.26
N SER A 94 -5.73 7.59 0.56
CA SER A 94 -6.19 6.51 -0.30
C SER A 94 -7.72 6.49 -0.43
N VAL A 95 -8.17 5.94 -1.54
CA VAL A 95 -9.59 5.71 -1.82
C VAL A 95 -9.76 4.21 -2.02
N GLU A 96 -10.60 3.59 -1.20
CA GLU A 96 -10.92 2.17 -1.39
C GLU A 96 -11.75 2.00 -2.65
N LEU A 97 -11.38 1.04 -3.48
CA LEU A 97 -12.06 0.75 -4.73
C LEU A 97 -13.03 -0.41 -4.51
N LYS A 98 -14.20 -0.31 -5.14
CA LYS A 98 -15.23 -1.34 -5.05
C LYS A 98 -15.02 -2.36 -6.17
N GLU A 99 -14.94 -3.64 -5.82
CA GLU A 99 -14.92 -4.69 -6.81
C GLU A 99 -16.26 -4.75 -7.52
N VAL A 100 -16.24 -4.66 -8.84
CA VAL A 100 -17.47 -4.69 -9.65
C VAL A 100 -17.55 -5.93 -10.55
N PHE A 101 -16.46 -6.68 -10.64
CA PHE A 101 -16.43 -7.92 -11.43
C PHE A 101 -15.23 -8.78 -10.99
N TYR A 102 -15.45 -10.08 -10.92
CA TYR A 102 -14.41 -11.06 -10.69
C TYR A 102 -14.69 -12.31 -11.50
N LEU A 103 -13.73 -12.71 -12.32
CA LEU A 103 -13.80 -13.97 -13.06
C LEU A 103 -12.86 -14.96 -12.38
N LYS A 104 -13.42 -16.05 -11.90
CA LYS A 104 -12.66 -17.11 -11.25
C LYS A 104 -11.92 -17.95 -12.29
#